data_bbe3a9dae111b4a431510dd9452cec12
#
_entry.id   bbe3a9dae111b4a431510dd9452cec12
#
_cell.length_a   1.000
_cell.length_b   1.000
_cell.length_c   1.000
_cell.angle_alpha   90.00
_cell.angle_beta   90.00
_cell.angle_gamma   90.00
#
_symmetry.space_group_name_H-M   'P 1'
#
loop_
_entity.id
_entity.type
_entity.pdbx_description
1 polymer ?
#
loop_
_entity_poly.entity_id
_entity_poly.type
_entity_poly.pdbx_seq_one_letter_code
_entity_poly.pdbx_strand_id
1 'polypeptide(L)'
;MRIALYQPDIPQNTGTILRLAACLGVGADLIEPAGFPLSDKAFRRAGMDYLEQVALTRHASFGHFDAWRRARGARLVLVETDGDHRHEDFAYRPDDILLLGRESAGVPDAVRATCEASLRIAQRPGVRSLNVAVAAAIVLAEGLRQTGQLPADELSTIPVPEITA
;
A
#
# COMPACT_ATOMS: atom_id res chain seq x y z
N MET A 1 -9.91 4.25 0.65
CA MET A 1 -8.80 3.31 0.97
C MET A 1 -7.51 4.08 1.21
N ARG A 2 -6.55 3.52 1.96
CA ARG A 2 -5.23 4.13 2.24
C ARG A 2 -4.14 3.06 2.20
N ILE A 3 -2.89 3.47 2.09
CA ILE A 3 -1.73 2.59 2.19
C ILE A 3 -0.83 3.05 3.33
N ALA A 4 -0.39 2.14 4.19
CA ALA A 4 0.49 2.43 5.31
C ALA A 4 1.81 1.66 5.19
N LEU A 5 2.92 2.35 5.44
CA LEU A 5 4.27 1.81 5.39
C LEU A 5 4.82 1.72 6.82
N TYR A 6 5.01 0.50 7.30
CA TYR A 6 5.58 0.25 8.62
C TYR A 6 7.10 0.32 8.57
N GLN A 7 7.67 1.40 9.10
CA GLN A 7 9.12 1.58 9.24
C GLN A 7 9.92 1.18 7.98
N PRO A 8 9.56 1.70 6.78
CA PRO A 8 10.19 1.26 5.54
C PRO A 8 11.69 1.50 5.56
N ASP A 9 12.47 0.58 5.00
CA ASP A 9 13.95 0.62 5.04
C ASP A 9 14.59 0.83 3.65
N ILE A 10 13.83 0.78 2.56
CA ILE A 10 14.31 1.07 1.21
C ILE A 10 13.66 2.33 0.64
N PRO A 11 14.43 3.45 0.52
CA PRO A 11 13.87 4.73 0.10
C PRO A 11 13.25 4.73 -1.29
N GLN A 12 13.80 3.93 -2.23
CA GLN A 12 13.27 3.81 -3.60
C GLN A 12 11.87 3.17 -3.62
N ASN A 13 11.67 2.12 -2.83
CA ASN A 13 10.37 1.46 -2.74
C ASN A 13 9.32 2.40 -2.13
N THR A 14 9.70 3.10 -1.05
CA THR A 14 8.83 4.09 -0.41
C THR A 14 8.42 5.18 -1.39
N GLY A 15 9.37 5.76 -2.10
CA GLY A 15 9.07 6.78 -3.12
C GLY A 15 8.16 6.26 -4.23
N THR A 16 8.38 5.03 -4.69
CA THR A 16 7.53 4.39 -5.72
C THR A 16 6.10 4.17 -5.21
N ILE A 17 5.94 3.74 -3.96
CA ILE A 17 4.61 3.54 -3.35
C ILE A 17 3.89 4.88 -3.16
N LEU A 18 4.57 5.92 -2.72
CA LEU A 18 3.97 7.25 -2.58
C LEU A 18 3.53 7.83 -3.92
N ARG A 19 4.34 7.62 -4.98
CA ARG A 19 3.95 7.97 -6.34
C ARG A 19 2.70 7.19 -6.79
N LEU A 20 2.66 5.88 -6.55
CA LEU A 20 1.49 5.05 -6.83
C LEU A 20 0.24 5.59 -6.12
N ALA A 21 0.36 5.91 -4.83
CA ALA A 21 -0.73 6.47 -4.03
C ALA A 21 -1.24 7.80 -4.62
N ALA A 22 -0.33 8.70 -5.02
CA ALA A 22 -0.68 9.95 -5.69
C ALA A 22 -1.43 9.72 -7.01
N CYS A 23 -0.91 8.82 -7.87
CA CYS A 23 -1.51 8.50 -9.16
C CYS A 23 -2.91 7.88 -9.03
N LEU A 24 -3.15 7.12 -7.98
CA LEU A 24 -4.44 6.47 -7.72
C LEU A 24 -5.36 7.28 -6.79
N GLY A 25 -4.95 8.47 -6.35
CA GLY A 25 -5.76 9.35 -5.52
C GLY A 25 -6.00 8.82 -4.10
N VAL A 26 -5.13 7.94 -3.57
CA VAL A 26 -5.26 7.40 -2.22
C VAL A 26 -4.31 8.07 -1.24
N GLY A 27 -4.71 8.15 0.04
CA GLY A 27 -3.84 8.64 1.09
C GLY A 27 -2.76 7.63 1.46
N ALA A 28 -1.62 8.14 1.94
CA ALA A 28 -0.52 7.33 2.43
C ALA A 28 -0.16 7.68 3.88
N ASP A 29 0.21 6.67 4.65
CA ASP A 29 0.67 6.79 6.03
C ASP A 29 2.09 6.25 6.16
N LEU A 30 3.02 7.05 6.70
CA LEU A 30 4.39 6.63 6.96
C LEU A 30 4.59 6.51 8.46
N ILE A 31 4.86 5.29 8.91
CA ILE A 31 5.06 4.97 10.34
C ILE A 31 6.56 4.94 10.62
N GLU A 32 7.02 5.86 11.45
CA GLU A 32 8.43 6.01 11.81
C GLU A 32 8.87 5.02 12.91
N PRO A 33 10.21 4.78 13.07
CA PRO A 33 11.27 5.36 12.26
C PRO A 33 11.43 4.68 10.90
N ALA A 34 11.65 5.45 9.83
CA ALA A 34 12.11 4.89 8.56
C ALA A 34 13.61 4.57 8.66
N GLY A 35 14.08 3.56 7.92
CA GLY A 35 15.49 3.17 7.85
C GLY A 35 16.39 4.15 7.08
N PHE A 36 15.82 5.26 6.62
CA PHE A 36 16.50 6.29 5.84
C PHE A 36 15.93 7.68 6.19
N PRO A 37 16.73 8.78 6.04
CA PRO A 37 16.20 10.12 6.20
C PRO A 37 15.25 10.49 5.07
N LEU A 38 14.13 11.12 5.37
CA LEU A 38 13.14 11.56 4.35
C LEU A 38 13.68 12.65 3.40
N SER A 39 14.86 13.22 3.71
CA SER A 39 15.64 14.07 2.81
C SER A 39 16.51 13.29 1.82
N ASP A 40 16.50 11.95 1.87
CA ASP A 40 17.32 11.11 1.00
C ASP A 40 17.04 11.35 -0.48
N LYS A 41 18.13 11.45 -1.26
CA LYS A 41 18.05 11.71 -2.70
C LYS A 41 17.31 10.60 -3.45
N ALA A 42 17.49 9.33 -3.05
CA ALA A 42 16.86 8.20 -3.69
C ALA A 42 15.34 8.20 -3.44
N PHE A 43 14.93 8.53 -2.21
CA PHE A 43 13.53 8.71 -1.85
C PHE A 43 12.87 9.83 -2.69
N ARG A 44 13.49 11.03 -2.70
CA ARG A 44 12.97 12.17 -3.46
C ARG A 44 12.94 11.89 -4.96
N ARG A 45 13.98 11.25 -5.51
CA ARG A 45 14.05 10.88 -6.93
C ARG A 45 12.97 9.86 -7.32
N ALA A 46 12.66 8.88 -6.46
CA ALA A 46 11.63 7.88 -6.72
C ALA A 46 10.22 8.47 -6.61
N GLY A 47 10.00 9.37 -5.64
CA GLY A 47 8.72 10.06 -5.47
C GLY A 47 8.50 11.22 -6.45
N MET A 48 9.58 11.80 -7.02
CA MET A 48 9.54 12.94 -7.94
C MET A 48 8.63 14.06 -7.38
N ASP A 49 7.92 14.76 -8.26
CA ASP A 49 6.98 15.85 -7.90
C ASP A 49 5.68 15.35 -7.25
N TYR A 50 5.46 14.01 -7.24
CA TYR A 50 4.26 13.41 -6.67
C TYR A 50 4.20 13.44 -5.15
N LEU A 51 5.35 13.67 -4.46
CA LEU A 51 5.37 13.79 -3.00
C LEU A 51 4.54 14.98 -2.47
N GLU A 52 4.37 16.01 -3.28
CA GLU A 52 3.52 17.16 -2.95
C GLU A 52 2.03 16.91 -3.25
N GLN A 53 1.74 15.91 -4.07
CA GLN A 53 0.38 15.57 -4.51
C GLN A 53 -0.25 14.46 -3.68
N VAL A 54 0.56 13.64 -2.99
CA VAL A 54 0.06 12.57 -2.13
C VAL A 54 -0.41 13.12 -0.78
N ALA A 55 -1.58 12.73 -0.32
CA ALA A 55 -2.05 13.02 1.03
C ALA A 55 -1.27 12.17 2.06
N LEU A 56 0.01 12.55 2.30
CA LEU A 56 0.92 11.84 3.19
C LEU A 56 0.71 12.28 4.64
N THR A 57 0.43 11.31 5.53
CA THR A 57 0.42 11.50 6.98
C THR A 57 1.63 10.77 7.59
N ARG A 58 2.38 11.46 8.44
CA ARG A 58 3.51 10.86 9.18
C ARG A 58 3.10 10.57 10.61
N HIS A 59 3.47 9.39 11.09
CA HIS A 59 3.20 8.96 12.46
C HIS A 59 4.53 8.65 13.16
N ALA A 60 4.76 9.27 14.29
CA ALA A 60 6.01 9.13 15.06
C ALA A 60 6.25 7.70 15.59
N SER A 61 5.21 6.85 15.59
CA SER A 61 5.31 5.43 15.95
C SER A 61 4.08 4.67 15.50
N PHE A 62 4.16 3.35 15.52
CA PHE A 62 2.99 2.48 15.27
C PHE A 62 1.85 2.76 16.26
N GLY A 63 2.15 3.01 17.54
CA GLY A 63 1.13 3.34 18.54
C GLY A 63 0.34 4.61 18.20
N HIS A 64 0.99 5.65 17.68
CA HIS A 64 0.30 6.86 17.22
C HIS A 64 -0.56 6.57 15.98
N PHE A 65 -0.06 5.80 15.03
CA PHE A 65 -0.81 5.37 13.86
C PHE A 65 -2.04 4.53 14.24
N ASP A 66 -1.88 3.54 15.13
CA ASP A 66 -2.96 2.65 15.55
C ASP A 66 -4.07 3.41 16.30
N ALA A 67 -3.70 4.33 17.19
CA ALA A 67 -4.66 5.22 17.83
C ALA A 67 -5.42 6.10 16.82
N TRP A 68 -4.69 6.65 15.85
CA TRP A 68 -5.26 7.50 14.80
C TRP A 68 -6.24 6.72 13.89
N ARG A 69 -5.89 5.49 13.45
CA ARG A 69 -6.76 4.67 12.60
C ARG A 69 -8.01 4.21 13.36
N ARG A 70 -7.86 3.77 14.64
CA ARG A 70 -8.97 3.33 15.49
C ARG A 70 -9.99 4.44 15.72
N ALA A 71 -9.53 5.66 15.92
CA ALA A 71 -10.41 6.83 16.06
C ALA A 71 -11.26 7.09 14.79
N ARG A 72 -10.86 6.54 13.64
CA ARG A 72 -11.58 6.60 12.35
C ARG A 72 -12.40 5.35 12.04
N GLY A 73 -12.32 4.33 12.88
CA GLY A 73 -12.96 3.04 12.64
C GLY A 73 -12.37 2.29 11.44
N ALA A 74 -11.19 2.68 10.95
CA ALA A 74 -10.57 2.09 9.78
C ALA A 74 -10.00 0.70 10.09
N ARG A 75 -10.29 -0.28 9.22
CA ARG A 75 -9.78 -1.64 9.30
C ARG A 75 -8.32 -1.68 8.80
N LEU A 76 -7.44 -2.36 9.54
CA LEU A 76 -6.05 -2.56 9.18
C LEU A 76 -5.87 -3.95 8.56
N VAL A 77 -5.37 -3.99 7.33
CA VAL A 77 -5.18 -5.22 6.54
C VAL A 77 -3.71 -5.35 6.19
N LEU A 78 -3.03 -6.35 6.74
CA LEU A 78 -1.62 -6.60 6.50
C LEU A 78 -1.41 -7.27 5.15
N VAL A 79 -0.42 -6.82 4.38
CA VAL A 79 0.02 -7.45 3.13
C VAL A 79 1.38 -8.10 3.36
N GLU A 80 1.43 -9.43 3.25
CA GLU A 80 2.63 -10.22 3.54
C GLU A 80 2.69 -11.49 2.67
N THR A 81 3.78 -12.25 2.78
CA THR A 81 4.01 -13.42 1.92
C THR A 81 3.19 -14.65 2.33
N ASP A 82 2.86 -14.76 3.60
CA ASP A 82 2.16 -15.89 4.23
C ASP A 82 0.80 -15.49 4.83
N GLY A 83 0.19 -14.44 4.31
CA GLY A 83 -1.13 -13.96 4.74
C GLY A 83 -2.22 -15.03 4.62
N ASP A 84 -3.24 -14.93 5.48
CA ASP A 84 -4.31 -15.93 5.60
C ASP A 84 -5.19 -15.99 4.36
N HIS A 85 -5.45 -14.84 3.73
CA HIS A 85 -6.33 -14.72 2.59
C HIS A 85 -5.55 -14.45 1.30
N ARG A 86 -6.00 -15.00 0.19
CA ARG A 86 -5.55 -14.56 -1.13
C ARG A 86 -6.12 -13.18 -1.40
N HIS A 87 -5.31 -12.26 -1.94
CA HIS A 87 -5.72 -10.87 -2.14
C HIS A 87 -6.93 -10.74 -3.08
N GLU A 88 -7.05 -11.62 -4.09
CA GLU A 88 -8.15 -11.64 -5.04
C GLU A 88 -9.48 -12.17 -4.48
N ASP A 89 -9.43 -12.98 -3.41
CA ASP A 89 -10.60 -13.59 -2.77
C ASP A 89 -11.08 -12.78 -1.54
N PHE A 90 -10.35 -11.72 -1.17
CA PHE A 90 -10.67 -10.92 0.00
C PHE A 90 -11.73 -9.86 -0.29
N ALA A 91 -12.67 -9.68 0.62
CA ALA A 91 -13.70 -8.65 0.54
C ALA A 91 -13.18 -7.31 1.10
N TYR A 92 -12.71 -6.44 0.22
CA TYR A 92 -12.20 -5.11 0.59
C TYR A 92 -13.32 -4.15 0.99
N ARG A 93 -12.95 -3.15 1.80
CA ARG A 93 -13.83 -2.04 2.20
C ARG A 93 -13.23 -0.70 1.77
N PRO A 94 -14.08 0.31 1.49
CA PRO A 94 -13.58 1.62 1.05
C PRO A 94 -12.64 2.33 2.04
N ASP A 95 -12.71 2.00 3.32
CA ASP A 95 -11.95 2.56 4.43
C ASP A 95 -10.76 1.68 4.89
N ASP A 96 -10.47 0.59 4.19
CA ASP A 96 -9.32 -0.26 4.50
C ASP A 96 -8.01 0.52 4.42
N ILE A 97 -7.12 0.22 5.37
CA ILE A 97 -5.73 0.64 5.35
C ILE A 97 -4.87 -0.60 5.09
N LEU A 98 -4.21 -0.63 3.93
CA LEU A 98 -3.29 -1.71 3.55
C LEU A 98 -1.93 -1.44 4.19
N LEU A 99 -1.52 -2.28 5.14
CA LEU A 99 -0.25 -2.17 5.85
C LEU A 99 0.83 -2.99 5.13
N LEU A 100 1.91 -2.36 4.75
CA LEU A 100 3.12 -2.99 4.21
C LEU A 100 4.22 -2.95 5.26
N GLY A 101 4.83 -4.08 5.52
CA GLY A 101 5.94 -4.22 6.46
C GLY A 101 7.28 -3.73 5.89
N ARG A 102 8.31 -3.79 6.72
CA ARG A 102 9.70 -3.55 6.32
C ARG A 102 10.13 -4.58 5.28
N GLU A 103 10.91 -4.15 4.32
CA GLU A 103 11.44 -5.04 3.28
C GLU A 103 12.38 -6.10 3.86
N SER A 104 13.12 -5.75 4.92
CA SER A 104 14.08 -6.65 5.57
C SER A 104 13.47 -7.61 6.58
N ALA A 105 12.32 -7.28 7.20
CA ALA A 105 11.83 -8.00 8.37
C ALA A 105 10.28 -8.08 8.50
N GLY A 106 9.51 -7.54 7.54
CA GLY A 106 8.05 -7.49 7.66
C GLY A 106 7.58 -6.62 8.84
N VAL A 107 6.59 -7.10 9.58
CA VAL A 107 6.09 -6.47 10.80
C VAL A 107 6.33 -7.38 12.01
N PRO A 108 6.54 -6.83 13.24
CA PRO A 108 6.57 -7.61 14.46
C PRO A 108 5.22 -8.29 14.75
N ASP A 109 5.24 -9.43 15.47
CA ASP A 109 4.02 -10.17 15.84
C ASP A 109 3.00 -9.29 16.58
N ALA A 110 3.47 -8.39 17.43
CA ALA A 110 2.60 -7.43 18.13
C ALA A 110 1.84 -6.49 17.19
N VAL A 111 2.43 -6.12 16.05
CA VAL A 111 1.78 -5.34 15.00
C VAL A 111 0.83 -6.21 14.20
N ARG A 112 1.27 -7.42 13.79
CA ARG A 112 0.45 -8.42 13.10
C ARG A 112 -0.85 -8.70 13.88
N ALA A 113 -0.75 -8.90 15.19
CA ALA A 113 -1.89 -9.17 16.07
C ALA A 113 -2.92 -8.02 16.16
N THR A 114 -2.59 -6.82 15.71
CA THR A 114 -3.53 -5.68 15.67
C THR A 114 -4.25 -5.56 14.33
N CYS A 115 -3.83 -6.32 13.32
CA CYS A 115 -4.45 -6.34 12.00
C CYS A 115 -5.71 -7.21 12.03
N GLU A 116 -6.77 -6.74 11.40
CA GLU A 116 -8.05 -7.47 11.32
C GLU A 116 -8.03 -8.56 10.24
N ALA A 117 -7.07 -8.52 9.32
CA ALA A 117 -6.84 -9.54 8.30
C ALA A 117 -5.40 -9.48 7.78
N SER A 118 -4.93 -10.58 7.17
CA SER A 118 -3.69 -10.62 6.42
C SER A 118 -3.89 -11.18 5.01
N LEU A 119 -3.21 -10.58 4.03
CA LEU A 119 -3.34 -10.90 2.61
C LEU A 119 -2.01 -11.39 2.05
N ARG A 120 -2.09 -12.37 1.16
CA ARG A 120 -0.97 -12.81 0.33
C ARG A 120 -1.29 -12.71 -1.15
N ILE A 121 -0.27 -12.47 -1.95
CA ILE A 121 -0.32 -12.63 -3.41
C ILE A 121 0.19 -14.04 -3.71
N ALA A 122 -0.60 -14.83 -4.44
CA ALA A 122 -0.18 -16.18 -4.82
C ALA A 122 1.09 -16.12 -5.70
N GLN A 123 2.11 -16.87 -5.33
CA GLN A 123 3.40 -16.95 -6.01
C GLN A 123 3.75 -18.41 -6.30
N ARG A 124 4.63 -18.64 -7.28
CA ARG A 124 5.17 -19.99 -7.54
C ARG A 124 6.01 -20.47 -6.36
N PRO A 125 5.97 -21.75 -6.00
CA PRO A 125 6.86 -22.32 -4.98
C PRO A 125 8.33 -22.09 -5.35
N GLY A 126 9.17 -21.81 -4.33
CA GLY A 126 10.61 -21.69 -4.49
C GLY A 126 11.13 -20.34 -5.01
N VAL A 127 10.26 -19.37 -5.27
CA VAL A 127 10.66 -17.99 -5.56
C VAL A 127 10.72 -17.14 -4.28
N ARG A 128 11.50 -16.04 -4.34
CA ARG A 128 11.51 -15.03 -3.27
C ARG A 128 10.23 -14.19 -3.35
N SER A 129 10.00 -13.40 -2.31
CA SER A 129 8.90 -12.43 -2.26
C SER A 129 8.97 -11.41 -3.41
N LEU A 130 7.82 -10.91 -3.82
CA LEU A 130 7.72 -9.75 -4.72
C LEU A 130 8.35 -8.51 -4.07
N ASN A 131 8.83 -7.59 -4.90
CA ASN A 131 9.16 -6.25 -4.45
C ASN A 131 7.94 -5.62 -3.78
N VAL A 132 8.12 -4.94 -2.64
CA VAL A 132 7.01 -4.41 -1.83
C VAL A 132 6.18 -3.38 -2.60
N ALA A 133 6.78 -2.57 -3.48
CA ALA A 133 6.04 -1.60 -4.29
C ALA A 133 5.19 -2.30 -5.38
N VAL A 134 5.67 -3.42 -5.91
CA VAL A 134 4.89 -4.26 -6.84
C VAL A 134 3.72 -4.92 -6.10
N ALA A 135 3.96 -5.49 -4.92
CA ALA A 135 2.92 -6.06 -4.08
C ALA A 135 1.86 -5.02 -3.72
N ALA A 136 2.29 -3.81 -3.33
CA ALA A 136 1.41 -2.68 -3.06
C ALA A 136 0.50 -2.36 -4.26
N ALA A 137 1.06 -2.30 -5.47
CA ALA A 137 0.31 -1.98 -6.68
C ALA A 137 -0.77 -3.04 -6.98
N ILE A 138 -0.42 -4.32 -6.87
CA ILE A 138 -1.35 -5.42 -7.13
C ILE A 138 -2.52 -5.39 -6.14
N VAL A 139 -2.23 -5.34 -4.84
CA VAL A 139 -3.26 -5.40 -3.79
C VAL A 139 -4.12 -4.13 -3.77
N LEU A 140 -3.51 -2.96 -3.94
CA LEU A 140 -4.22 -1.69 -3.98
C LEU A 140 -5.17 -1.60 -5.19
N ALA A 141 -4.70 -2.00 -6.39
CA ALA A 141 -5.51 -1.98 -7.60
C ALA A 141 -6.76 -2.87 -7.46
N GLU A 142 -6.62 -4.07 -6.90
CA GLU A 142 -7.74 -4.96 -6.64
C GLU A 142 -8.71 -4.37 -5.62
N GLY A 143 -8.20 -3.83 -4.50
CA GLY A 143 -9.05 -3.19 -3.50
C GLY A 143 -9.82 -1.99 -4.06
N LEU A 144 -9.19 -1.13 -4.86
CA LEU A 144 -9.84 0.00 -5.50
C LEU A 144 -10.88 -0.45 -6.54
N ARG A 145 -10.58 -1.52 -7.29
CA ARG A 145 -11.54 -2.11 -8.26
C ARG A 145 -12.79 -2.61 -7.54
N GLN A 146 -12.65 -3.39 -6.47
CA GLN A 146 -13.79 -3.95 -5.72
C GLN A 146 -14.63 -2.86 -5.05
N THR A 147 -14.00 -1.78 -4.59
CA THR A 147 -14.68 -0.70 -3.86
C THR A 147 -15.17 0.45 -4.74
N GLY A 148 -14.94 0.37 -6.07
CA GLY A 148 -15.33 1.41 -7.02
C GLY A 148 -14.56 2.72 -6.84
N GLN A 149 -13.34 2.68 -6.28
CA GLN A 149 -12.52 3.84 -5.97
C GLN A 149 -11.37 4.06 -6.98
N LEU A 150 -11.34 3.32 -8.10
CA LEU A 150 -10.39 3.62 -9.18
C LEU A 150 -10.65 5.04 -9.70
N PRO A 151 -9.58 5.82 -10.03
CA PRO A 151 -9.75 7.12 -10.65
C PRO A 151 -10.61 7.03 -11.89
N ALA A 152 -11.47 8.03 -12.10
CA ALA A 152 -12.20 8.15 -13.36
C ALA A 152 -11.20 8.41 -14.50
N ASP A 153 -11.28 7.61 -15.56
CA ASP A 153 -10.46 7.79 -16.74
C ASP A 153 -11.26 8.62 -17.78
N GLU A 154 -10.76 9.82 -18.10
CA GLU A 154 -11.35 10.64 -19.16
C GLU A 154 -11.23 9.95 -20.54
N LEU A 155 -10.33 8.96 -20.68
CA LEU A 155 -10.15 8.17 -21.89
C LEU A 155 -11.21 7.06 -22.06
N SER A 156 -12.04 6.81 -21.04
CA SER A 156 -13.09 5.78 -21.09
C SER A 156 -14.19 6.05 -22.14
N THR A 157 -14.15 7.22 -22.79
CA THR A 157 -15.03 7.57 -23.92
C THR A 157 -14.50 7.11 -25.29
N ILE A 158 -13.28 6.55 -25.35
CA ILE A 158 -12.75 5.99 -26.60
C ILE A 158 -13.35 4.61 -26.81
N PRO A 159 -14.13 4.39 -27.89
CA PRO A 159 -14.68 3.07 -28.17
C PRO A 159 -13.56 2.04 -28.34
N VAL A 160 -13.60 0.96 -27.59
CA VAL A 160 -12.68 -0.15 -27.79
C VAL A 160 -12.98 -0.74 -29.17
N PRO A 161 -12.01 -0.81 -30.10
CA PRO A 161 -12.26 -1.45 -31.40
C PRO A 161 -12.65 -2.92 -31.17
N GLU A 162 -13.75 -3.35 -31.76
CA GLU A 162 -14.15 -4.76 -31.75
C GLU A 162 -13.02 -5.59 -32.38
N ILE A 163 -12.40 -6.45 -31.58
CA ILE A 163 -11.47 -7.44 -32.10
C ILE A 163 -12.33 -8.51 -32.78
N THR A 164 -12.54 -8.34 -34.09
CA THR A 164 -13.10 -9.41 -34.91
C THR A 164 -12.11 -10.57 -34.96
N ALA A 165 -12.55 -11.73 -34.47
CA ALA A 165 -11.81 -12.99 -34.46
C ALA A 165 -11.63 -13.54 -35.87
#